data_ae204bdf0d70d518aaab75488b0ae674
#
_entry.id   ae204bdf0d70d518aaab75488b0ae674
#
_cell.length_a   1.000
_cell.length_b   1.000
_cell.length_c   1.000
_cell.angle_alpha   90.00
_cell.angle_beta   90.00
_cell.angle_gamma   90.00
#
_symmetry.space_group_name_H-M   'P 1'
#
loop_
_entity.id
_entity.type
_entity.pdbx_description
1 polymer ?
#
loop_
_entity_poly.entity_id
_entity_poly.type
_entity_poly.pdbx_seq_one_letter_code
_entity_poly.pdbx_strand_id
1 'polypeptide(L)'
;MKHKIIMSAALIISMTGMTGCFFFPAEEELLEPPTVAIEDIAYSTYTAKQKTIEDKTVATGYVFCKSQYNASFPESGGTLKTIYVTAGQHVEEGDLLAELDVGDLDYLYKQQLLIVQKAQIAYNSSGTADARLTLEMEQNTLTEYERQLNNSRIYAG
;
A
#
# COMPACT_ATOMS: atom_id res chain seq x y z
N MET A 1 -73.38 95.53 32.70
CA MET A 1 -72.56 94.73 31.77
C MET A 1 -71.15 94.34 32.35
N LYS A 2 -70.56 95.22 33.12
CA LYS A 2 -69.20 94.96 33.64
C LYS A 2 -69.09 93.76 34.60
N HIS A 3 -70.09 93.49 35.45
CA HIS A 3 -70.08 92.36 36.38
C HIS A 3 -70.15 90.95 35.70
N LYS A 4 -70.86 90.89 34.56
CA LYS A 4 -70.98 89.62 33.80
C LYS A 4 -69.67 89.26 33.13
N ILE A 5 -68.87 90.26 32.69
CA ILE A 5 -67.54 90.02 32.06
C ILE A 5 -66.57 89.62 33.11
N ILE A 6 -66.60 90.18 34.32
CA ILE A 6 -65.70 89.80 35.44
C ILE A 6 -66.02 88.39 35.95
N MET A 7 -67.28 88.01 36.06
CA MET A 7 -67.68 86.68 36.43
C MET A 7 -67.28 85.61 35.37
N SER A 8 -67.39 85.97 34.11
CA SER A 8 -66.99 85.07 33.03
C SER A 8 -65.47 84.91 32.96
N ALA A 9 -64.70 85.98 33.22
CA ALA A 9 -63.22 85.90 33.31
C ALA A 9 -62.75 85.09 34.52
N ALA A 10 -63.44 85.25 35.68
CA ALA A 10 -63.09 84.41 36.87
C ALA A 10 -63.40 82.91 36.66
N LEU A 11 -64.47 82.63 35.90
CA LEU A 11 -64.79 81.19 35.60
C LEU A 11 -63.80 80.56 34.67
N ILE A 12 -63.28 81.33 33.69
CA ILE A 12 -62.26 80.82 32.74
C ILE A 12 -60.89 80.59 33.45
N ILE A 13 -60.51 81.46 34.37
CA ILE A 13 -59.27 81.28 35.15
C ILE A 13 -59.37 80.14 36.11
N SER A 14 -60.53 79.84 36.67
CA SER A 14 -60.73 78.67 37.55
C SER A 14 -60.65 77.33 36.77
N MET A 15 -61.01 77.33 35.50
CA MET A 15 -60.96 76.13 34.66
C MET A 15 -59.55 75.79 34.16
N THR A 16 -58.66 76.76 34.05
CA THR A 16 -57.30 76.57 33.62
C THR A 16 -56.36 76.05 34.76
N GLY A 17 -56.84 76.18 36.03
CA GLY A 17 -55.99 75.66 37.18
C GLY A 17 -56.08 74.18 37.45
N MET A 18 -56.94 73.40 36.80
CA MET A 18 -57.14 71.98 37.05
C MET A 18 -56.38 71.02 36.10
N THR A 19 -55.64 71.57 35.13
CA THR A 19 -54.87 70.72 34.19
C THR A 19 -53.44 70.52 34.58
N GLY A 20 -53.04 70.89 35.82
CA GLY A 20 -51.65 70.75 36.31
C GLY A 20 -51.17 69.32 36.68
N CYS A 21 -52.12 68.37 36.83
CA CYS A 21 -51.75 67.02 37.26
C CYS A 21 -51.44 66.03 36.12
N PHE A 22 -51.48 66.46 34.86
CA PHE A 22 -51.22 65.52 33.76
C PHE A 22 -49.77 65.57 33.22
N PHE A 23 -48.92 66.34 33.87
CA PHE A 23 -47.57 66.58 33.40
C PHE A 23 -46.50 65.98 34.35
N PHE A 24 -46.88 65.10 35.28
CA PHE A 24 -45.88 64.33 36.00
C PHE A 24 -45.58 63.11 35.15
N PRO A 25 -44.32 62.90 34.76
CA PRO A 25 -43.96 61.66 34.14
C PRO A 25 -44.26 60.49 35.11
N ALA A 26 -44.95 59.47 34.58
CA ALA A 26 -45.13 58.21 35.32
C ALA A 26 -43.82 57.84 35.93
N GLU A 27 -43.83 57.52 37.19
CA GLU A 27 -42.69 56.99 37.89
C GLU A 27 -42.15 55.82 37.03
N GLU A 28 -40.97 55.96 36.48
CA GLU A 28 -40.32 54.84 35.79
C GLU A 28 -40.28 53.67 36.76
N GLU A 29 -40.98 52.60 36.38
CA GLU A 29 -40.90 51.35 37.09
C GLU A 29 -39.39 51.00 37.23
N LEU A 30 -38.89 51.01 38.45
CA LEU A 30 -37.48 50.62 38.70
C LEU A 30 -37.29 49.26 38.04
N LEU A 31 -36.58 49.26 36.90
CA LEU A 31 -36.14 48.02 36.27
C LEU A 31 -35.40 47.21 37.35
N GLU A 32 -35.94 46.08 37.67
CA GLU A 32 -35.23 45.12 38.53
C GLU A 32 -33.82 44.90 37.95
N PRO A 33 -32.79 44.98 38.78
CA PRO A 33 -31.46 44.75 38.31
C PRO A 33 -31.43 43.40 37.62
N PRO A 34 -30.77 43.26 36.46
CA PRO A 34 -30.70 41.98 35.72
C PRO A 34 -30.18 40.93 36.68
N THR A 35 -31.05 40.01 37.08
CA THR A 35 -30.63 38.83 37.79
C THR A 35 -29.82 38.01 36.80
N VAL A 36 -28.53 38.08 36.92
CA VAL A 36 -27.66 37.18 36.21
C VAL A 36 -28.00 35.79 36.72
N ALA A 37 -28.75 35.02 35.92
CA ALA A 37 -28.93 33.61 36.21
C ALA A 37 -27.53 32.99 36.25
N ILE A 38 -27.07 32.67 37.43
CA ILE A 38 -25.83 31.88 37.56
C ILE A 38 -26.22 30.53 36.98
N GLU A 39 -25.76 30.25 35.76
CA GLU A 39 -25.88 28.91 35.22
C GLU A 39 -25.18 27.95 36.21
N ASP A 40 -25.94 27.02 36.71
CA ASP A 40 -25.39 25.94 37.54
C ASP A 40 -24.30 25.25 36.70
N ILE A 41 -23.05 25.54 37.01
CA ILE A 41 -21.92 24.89 36.37
C ILE A 41 -21.94 23.42 36.86
N ALA A 42 -22.51 22.55 36.02
CA ALA A 42 -22.49 21.13 36.25
C ALA A 42 -21.06 20.62 36.10
N TYR A 43 -20.38 20.41 37.19
CA TYR A 43 -19.08 19.77 37.18
C TYR A 43 -19.26 18.26 36.95
N SER A 44 -18.72 17.74 35.84
CA SER A 44 -18.62 16.30 35.71
C SER A 44 -17.48 15.80 36.58
N THR A 45 -17.85 15.05 37.62
CA THR A 45 -16.88 14.43 38.53
C THR A 45 -16.52 13.03 38.03
N TYR A 46 -15.24 12.75 37.92
CA TYR A 46 -14.74 11.41 37.65
C TYR A 46 -14.18 10.78 38.93
N THR A 47 -14.63 9.58 39.21
CA THR A 47 -14.03 8.80 40.26
C THR A 47 -12.73 8.16 39.77
N ALA A 48 -11.64 8.47 40.45
CA ALA A 48 -10.35 7.86 40.10
C ALA A 48 -10.42 6.35 40.37
N LYS A 49 -10.13 5.56 39.36
CA LYS A 49 -10.04 4.10 39.42
C LYS A 49 -8.64 3.66 39.11
N GLN A 50 -8.13 2.69 39.80
CA GLN A 50 -6.86 2.08 39.48
C GLN A 50 -7.00 1.30 38.15
N LYS A 51 -6.21 1.64 37.17
CA LYS A 51 -6.24 1.02 35.83
C LYS A 51 -4.80 0.86 35.31
N THR A 52 -4.56 -0.26 34.64
CA THR A 52 -3.32 -0.46 33.94
C THR A 52 -3.29 0.45 32.71
N ILE A 53 -2.25 1.24 32.58
CA ILE A 53 -1.99 2.05 31.37
C ILE A 53 -1.07 1.22 30.51
N GLU A 54 -1.54 0.85 29.30
CA GLU A 54 -0.72 0.24 28.26
C GLU A 54 -0.33 1.31 27.26
N ASP A 55 0.98 1.51 27.11
CA ASP A 55 1.50 2.34 26.02
C ASP A 55 1.65 1.45 24.78
N LYS A 56 0.80 1.68 23.80
CA LYS A 56 0.81 0.92 22.54
C LYS A 56 1.31 1.81 21.41
N THR A 57 2.49 1.48 20.90
CA THR A 57 3.00 2.10 19.70
C THR A 57 2.54 1.27 18.49
N VAL A 58 1.79 1.90 17.60
CA VAL A 58 1.38 1.30 16.33
C VAL A 58 2.30 1.86 15.24
N ALA A 59 2.96 0.95 14.52
CA ALA A 59 3.78 1.32 13.38
C ALA A 59 3.24 0.64 12.11
N THR A 60 3.25 1.38 11.02
CA THR A 60 2.94 0.85 9.70
C THR A 60 4.24 0.63 8.96
N GLY A 61 4.41 -0.55 8.38
CA GLY A 61 5.59 -0.90 7.59
C GLY A 61 5.18 -1.58 6.29
N TYR A 62 6.07 -1.55 5.33
CA TYR A 62 5.94 -2.27 4.08
C TYR A 62 6.95 -3.40 4.04
N VAL A 63 6.49 -4.58 3.62
CA VAL A 63 7.37 -5.71 3.33
C VAL A 63 7.66 -5.68 1.84
N PHE A 64 8.93 -5.69 1.48
CA PHE A 64 9.36 -5.80 0.10
C PHE A 64 10.40 -6.91 -0.04
N CYS A 65 10.45 -7.51 -1.22
CA CYS A 65 11.44 -8.53 -1.51
C CYS A 65 12.82 -7.89 -1.62
N LYS A 66 13.79 -8.37 -0.85
CA LYS A 66 15.17 -7.87 -0.87
C LYS A 66 15.89 -8.22 -2.18
N SER A 67 15.60 -9.39 -2.72
CA SER A 67 16.20 -9.90 -3.94
C SER A 67 15.11 -10.54 -4.80
N GLN A 68 15.13 -10.21 -6.08
CA GLN A 68 14.23 -10.77 -7.06
C GLN A 68 15.07 -11.24 -8.25
N TYR A 69 14.91 -12.46 -8.64
CA TYR A 69 15.58 -13.06 -9.79
C TYR A 69 14.56 -13.32 -10.88
N ASN A 70 14.89 -12.94 -12.11
CA ASN A 70 14.09 -13.26 -13.27
C ASN A 70 14.72 -14.49 -13.94
N ALA A 71 14.03 -15.61 -13.85
CA ALA A 71 14.43 -16.83 -14.53
C ALA A 71 13.96 -16.77 -15.99
N SER A 72 14.89 -16.88 -16.93
CA SER A 72 14.60 -16.89 -18.38
C SER A 72 15.47 -17.90 -19.09
N PHE A 73 14.98 -18.46 -20.17
CA PHE A 73 15.80 -19.32 -21.01
C PHE A 73 16.84 -18.47 -21.76
N PRO A 74 18.13 -18.89 -21.77
CA PRO A 74 19.22 -18.11 -22.38
C PRO A 74 19.04 -17.91 -23.90
N GLU A 75 18.47 -18.89 -24.57
CA GLU A 75 18.18 -18.83 -25.99
C GLU A 75 16.69 -18.62 -26.23
N SER A 76 16.38 -17.65 -27.07
CA SER A 76 14.98 -17.31 -27.38
C SER A 76 14.39 -18.34 -28.34
N GLY A 77 13.29 -18.91 -27.94
CA GLY A 77 12.46 -19.73 -28.81
C GLY A 77 12.52 -21.23 -28.47
N GLY A 78 11.37 -21.74 -28.14
CA GLY A 78 11.14 -23.14 -27.83
C GLY A 78 9.74 -23.32 -27.30
N THR A 79 9.22 -24.54 -27.39
CA THR A 79 7.96 -24.91 -26.75
C THR A 79 8.23 -25.33 -25.32
N LEU A 80 7.48 -24.74 -24.38
CA LEU A 80 7.58 -25.14 -22.98
C LEU A 80 7.04 -26.56 -22.82
N LYS A 81 7.87 -27.46 -22.30
CA LYS A 81 7.50 -28.86 -22.05
C LYS A 81 6.83 -29.02 -20.70
N THR A 82 7.46 -28.53 -19.66
CA THR A 82 6.99 -28.72 -18.27
C THR A 82 7.44 -27.57 -17.39
N ILE A 83 6.53 -27.17 -16.47
CA ILE A 83 6.86 -26.33 -15.31
C ILE A 83 6.74 -27.22 -14.09
N TYR A 84 7.78 -27.28 -13.28
CA TYR A 84 7.88 -28.15 -12.10
C TYR A 84 7.44 -27.47 -10.81
N VAL A 85 7.24 -26.15 -10.84
CA VAL A 85 6.94 -25.35 -9.66
C VAL A 85 5.62 -24.57 -9.81
N THR A 86 5.01 -24.23 -8.70
CA THR A 86 3.78 -23.46 -8.64
C THR A 86 3.99 -22.14 -7.86
N ALA A 87 3.13 -21.15 -8.11
CA ALA A 87 3.21 -19.89 -7.40
C ALA A 87 3.07 -20.09 -5.88
N GLY A 88 4.00 -19.50 -5.12
CA GLY A 88 4.08 -19.63 -3.66
C GLY A 88 4.84 -20.85 -3.15
N GLN A 89 5.34 -21.71 -4.03
CA GLN A 89 6.18 -22.84 -3.66
C GLN A 89 7.58 -22.36 -3.22
N HIS A 90 8.08 -22.96 -2.15
CA HIS A 90 9.47 -22.78 -1.76
C HIS A 90 10.37 -23.63 -2.65
N VAL A 91 11.47 -23.06 -3.11
CA VAL A 91 12.49 -23.72 -3.94
C VAL A 91 13.87 -23.47 -3.35
N GLU A 92 14.78 -24.41 -3.54
CA GLU A 92 16.17 -24.30 -3.14
C GLU A 92 17.04 -23.99 -4.36
N GLU A 93 18.24 -23.42 -4.13
CA GLU A 93 19.21 -23.17 -5.18
C GLU A 93 19.55 -24.47 -5.92
N GLY A 94 19.42 -24.46 -7.25
CA GLY A 94 19.64 -25.64 -8.09
C GLY A 94 18.40 -26.46 -8.39
N ASP A 95 17.22 -26.14 -7.83
CA ASP A 95 15.97 -26.82 -8.17
C ASP A 95 15.56 -26.52 -9.62
N LEU A 96 15.13 -27.56 -10.35
CA LEU A 96 14.64 -27.42 -11.71
C LEU A 96 13.25 -26.78 -11.73
N LEU A 97 13.15 -25.59 -12.31
CA LEU A 97 11.90 -24.80 -12.35
C LEU A 97 11.07 -25.08 -13.60
N ALA A 98 11.73 -25.15 -14.76
CA ALA A 98 11.06 -25.35 -16.04
C ALA A 98 11.99 -25.99 -17.06
N GLU A 99 11.40 -26.66 -18.04
CA GLU A 99 12.09 -27.32 -19.13
C GLU A 99 11.41 -27.05 -20.45
N LEU A 100 12.19 -26.76 -21.52
CA LEU A 100 11.73 -26.69 -22.89
C LEU A 100 11.65 -28.07 -23.53
N ASP A 101 10.77 -28.20 -24.53
CA ASP A 101 10.78 -29.35 -25.41
C ASP A 101 11.96 -29.21 -26.41
N VAL A 102 12.91 -30.08 -26.26
CA VAL A 102 14.13 -30.12 -27.09
C VAL A 102 14.08 -31.23 -28.16
N GLY A 103 12.91 -31.87 -28.31
CA GLY A 103 12.74 -32.96 -29.28
C GLY A 103 13.73 -34.10 -29.05
N ASP A 104 14.49 -34.45 -30.12
CA ASP A 104 15.44 -35.57 -30.11
C ASP A 104 16.82 -35.25 -29.52
N LEU A 105 17.02 -34.04 -28.94
CA LEU A 105 18.34 -33.59 -28.49
C LEU A 105 18.96 -34.52 -27.44
N ASP A 106 18.14 -35.01 -26.47
CA ASP A 106 18.59 -36.00 -25.49
C ASP A 106 19.12 -37.29 -26.16
N TYR A 107 18.49 -37.70 -27.22
CA TYR A 107 18.92 -38.88 -27.98
C TYR A 107 20.22 -38.60 -28.76
N LEU A 108 20.31 -37.46 -29.42
CA LEU A 108 21.50 -37.01 -30.15
C LEU A 108 22.71 -36.89 -29.21
N TYR A 109 22.51 -36.32 -28.02
CA TYR A 109 23.54 -36.22 -27.00
C TYR A 109 24.07 -37.59 -26.60
N LYS A 110 23.21 -38.57 -26.31
CA LYS A 110 23.58 -39.94 -25.95
C LYS A 110 24.33 -40.66 -27.09
N GLN A 111 23.89 -40.44 -28.35
CA GLN A 111 24.61 -40.97 -29.49
C GLN A 111 26.01 -40.35 -29.63
N GLN A 112 26.11 -39.01 -29.44
CA GLN A 112 27.41 -38.33 -29.52
C GLN A 112 28.40 -38.81 -28.44
N LEU A 113 27.92 -39.08 -27.22
CA LEU A 113 28.74 -39.69 -26.17
C LEU A 113 29.42 -40.98 -26.66
N LEU A 114 28.68 -41.86 -27.34
CA LEU A 114 29.22 -43.11 -27.85
C LEU A 114 30.23 -42.86 -28.99
N ILE A 115 30.01 -41.85 -29.83
CA ILE A 115 30.93 -41.46 -30.90
C ILE A 115 32.22 -40.93 -30.30
N VAL A 116 32.16 -40.05 -29.28
CA VAL A 116 33.36 -39.56 -28.57
C VAL A 116 34.14 -40.74 -27.95
N GLN A 117 33.45 -41.67 -27.29
CA GLN A 117 34.11 -42.86 -26.72
C GLN A 117 34.83 -43.69 -27.78
N LYS A 118 34.19 -43.89 -28.96
CA LYS A 118 34.78 -44.59 -30.08
C LYS A 118 36.02 -43.85 -30.63
N ALA A 119 35.93 -42.53 -30.79
CA ALA A 119 37.05 -41.69 -31.23
C ALA A 119 38.21 -41.73 -30.23
N GLN A 120 37.90 -41.73 -28.92
CA GLN A 120 38.90 -41.85 -27.84
C GLN A 120 39.66 -43.19 -27.91
N ILE A 121 38.94 -44.30 -28.12
CA ILE A 121 39.57 -45.65 -28.30
C ILE A 121 40.45 -45.66 -29.53
N ALA A 122 40.00 -45.10 -30.65
CA ALA A 122 40.79 -45.00 -31.89
C ALA A 122 42.06 -44.18 -31.69
N TYR A 123 41.98 -43.05 -31.02
CA TYR A 123 43.14 -42.24 -30.67
C TYR A 123 44.11 -42.97 -29.76
N ASN A 124 43.63 -43.64 -28.71
CA ASN A 124 44.46 -44.43 -27.80
C ASN A 124 45.20 -45.60 -28.51
N SER A 125 44.57 -46.15 -29.56
CA SER A 125 45.12 -47.28 -30.31
C SER A 125 46.13 -46.84 -31.36
N SER A 126 45.91 -45.72 -32.08
CA SER A 126 46.72 -45.27 -33.20
C SER A 126 47.71 -44.18 -32.86
N GLY A 127 47.42 -43.33 -31.89
CA GLY A 127 48.25 -42.18 -31.54
C GLY A 127 48.43 -41.14 -32.63
N THR A 128 47.68 -41.23 -33.73
CA THR A 128 47.85 -40.36 -34.88
C THR A 128 47.28 -38.95 -34.70
N ALA A 129 47.86 -37.97 -35.42
CA ALA A 129 47.34 -36.62 -35.37
C ALA A 129 45.91 -36.52 -35.93
N ASP A 130 45.56 -37.35 -36.90
CA ASP A 130 44.23 -37.44 -37.50
C ASP A 130 43.19 -37.96 -36.48
N ALA A 131 43.53 -39.04 -35.76
CA ALA A 131 42.64 -39.55 -34.71
C ALA A 131 42.43 -38.54 -33.56
N ARG A 132 43.47 -37.73 -33.26
CA ARG A 132 43.34 -36.66 -32.26
C ARG A 132 42.39 -35.58 -32.73
N LEU A 133 42.52 -35.11 -33.97
CA LEU A 133 41.63 -34.13 -34.53
C LEU A 133 40.19 -34.61 -34.63
N THR A 134 40.00 -35.88 -35.01
CA THR A 134 38.63 -36.50 -34.97
C THR A 134 38.04 -36.46 -33.59
N LEU A 135 38.80 -36.87 -32.56
CA LEU A 135 38.35 -36.84 -31.17
C LEU A 135 37.95 -35.40 -30.74
N GLU A 136 38.78 -34.43 -31.03
CA GLU A 136 38.53 -33.03 -30.69
C GLU A 136 37.24 -32.50 -31.38
N MET A 137 37.03 -32.83 -32.65
CA MET A 137 35.79 -32.47 -33.36
C MET A 137 34.54 -33.08 -32.73
N GLU A 138 34.62 -34.37 -32.36
CA GLU A 138 33.48 -35.05 -31.71
C GLU A 138 33.20 -34.52 -30.29
N GLN A 139 34.27 -34.16 -29.55
CA GLN A 139 34.14 -33.51 -28.24
C GLN A 139 33.49 -32.13 -28.36
N ASN A 140 33.86 -31.35 -29.35
CA ASN A 140 33.24 -30.03 -29.59
C ASN A 140 31.74 -30.16 -29.90
N THR A 141 31.35 -31.15 -30.71
CA THR A 141 29.94 -31.45 -30.98
C THR A 141 29.19 -31.87 -29.73
N LEU A 142 29.81 -32.70 -28.88
CA LEU A 142 29.22 -33.09 -27.61
C LEU A 142 28.98 -31.88 -26.70
N THR A 143 29.97 -31.01 -26.57
CA THR A 143 29.88 -29.78 -25.78
C THR A 143 28.75 -28.90 -26.26
N GLU A 144 28.55 -28.81 -27.58
CA GLU A 144 27.42 -28.03 -28.15
C GLU A 144 26.06 -28.64 -27.76
N TYR A 145 25.90 -29.97 -27.81
CA TYR A 145 24.66 -30.58 -27.35
C TYR A 145 24.44 -30.40 -25.86
N GLU A 146 25.48 -30.48 -25.01
CA GLU A 146 25.41 -30.20 -23.58
C GLU A 146 24.96 -28.75 -23.34
N ARG A 147 25.51 -27.80 -24.06
CA ARG A 147 25.13 -26.39 -23.96
C ARG A 147 23.64 -26.19 -24.30
N GLN A 148 23.16 -26.81 -25.38
CA GLN A 148 21.74 -26.71 -25.78
C GLN A 148 20.82 -27.34 -24.73
N LEU A 149 21.18 -28.49 -24.17
CA LEU A 149 20.43 -29.12 -23.09
C LEU A 149 20.39 -28.28 -21.82
N ASN A 150 21.50 -27.68 -21.44
CA ASN A 150 21.57 -26.79 -20.29
C ASN A 150 20.74 -25.53 -20.51
N ASN A 151 20.78 -24.96 -21.73
CA ASN A 151 19.98 -23.78 -22.08
C ASN A 151 18.47 -24.06 -22.16
N SER A 152 18.08 -25.32 -22.28
CA SER A 152 16.69 -25.75 -22.28
C SER A 152 16.08 -25.91 -20.89
N ARG A 153 16.84 -25.73 -19.83
CA ARG A 153 16.43 -25.90 -18.44
C ARG A 153 16.68 -24.64 -17.63
N ILE A 154 15.74 -24.32 -16.75
CA ILE A 154 15.88 -23.22 -15.80
C ILE A 154 15.94 -23.79 -14.40
N TYR A 155 16.93 -23.37 -13.65
CA TYR A 155 17.14 -23.74 -12.26
C TYR A 155 16.96 -22.53 -11.35
N ALA A 156 16.61 -22.77 -10.09
CA ALA A 156 16.60 -21.74 -9.06
C ALA A 156 18.04 -21.28 -8.77
N GLY A 157 18.22 -19.96 -8.67
CA GLY A 157 19.52 -19.34 -8.40
C GLY A 157 19.58 -18.67 -7.03
#